data_68f7cbfefe2a21720a5dfa9877c0547c
#
_entry.id   68f7cbfefe2a21720a5dfa9877c0547c
#
_cell.length_a   1.000
_cell.length_b   1.000
_cell.length_c   1.000
_cell.angle_alpha   90.00
_cell.angle_beta   90.00
_cell.angle_gamma   90.00
#
_symmetry.space_group_name_H-M   'P 1'
#
loop_
_entity.id
_entity.type
_entity.pdbx_description
1 polymer ?
#
loop_
_entity_poly.entity_id
_entity_poly.type
_entity_poly.pdbx_seq_one_letter_code
_entity_poly.pdbx_strand_id
1 'polypeptide(L)'
;MNKKKLIIGIVGVLVVAGGIWFFTGKTSKGGIRLETAKVGRSSISNTVTATGTVEPVTEVEVGTQVSGIIDKLYADYNDVVKAGQLIAEMDKVNLKAELASAEAQLASSKSEFEYQQKNYARNKILFEKKLISDSDYETSTYNYEKAKAAYEQNQAAMVKVNRNLEYATITSPIDGVVINRAVEEGQTVAAGFETPTLFTIAAVSYTHLRAHETDSY
;
A
#
# COMPACT_ATOMS: atom_id res chain seq x y z
N MET A 1 -19.99 -123.55 -6.59
CA MET A 1 -19.49 -122.13 -6.82
C MET A 1 -20.19 -121.26 -5.82
N ASN A 2 -19.50 -120.71 -4.87
CA ASN A 2 -20.06 -120.08 -3.67
C ASN A 2 -20.77 -118.74 -3.96
N LYS A 3 -22.11 -118.73 -3.89
CA LYS A 3 -22.98 -117.57 -4.07
C LYS A 3 -22.51 -116.32 -3.28
N LYS A 4 -21.83 -116.56 -2.13
CA LYS A 4 -21.29 -115.49 -1.27
C LYS A 4 -20.15 -114.71 -1.88
N LYS A 5 -19.30 -115.37 -2.70
CA LYS A 5 -18.20 -114.65 -3.39
C LYS A 5 -18.63 -113.77 -4.54
N LEU A 6 -19.77 -114.22 -5.19
CA LEU A 6 -20.34 -113.45 -6.29
C LEU A 6 -21.05 -112.14 -5.82
N ILE A 7 -21.65 -112.22 -4.63
CA ILE A 7 -22.32 -111.00 -4.01
C ILE A 7 -21.25 -109.99 -3.57
N ILE A 8 -20.12 -110.45 -3.02
CA ILE A 8 -19.04 -109.55 -2.60
C ILE A 8 -18.42 -108.84 -3.81
N GLY A 9 -18.33 -109.58 -4.97
CA GLY A 9 -17.84 -108.92 -6.20
C GLY A 9 -18.76 -107.86 -6.75
N ILE A 10 -20.08 -108.10 -6.70
CA ILE A 10 -21.03 -107.08 -7.19
C ILE A 10 -21.12 -105.89 -6.31
N VAL A 11 -21.01 -106.03 -4.99
CA VAL A 11 -20.96 -104.91 -4.04
C VAL A 11 -19.70 -104.09 -4.22
N GLY A 12 -18.53 -104.74 -4.47
CA GLY A 12 -17.31 -104.02 -4.75
C GLY A 12 -17.35 -103.16 -6.00
N VAL A 13 -18.00 -103.73 -7.08
CA VAL A 13 -18.13 -102.96 -8.33
C VAL A 13 -19.09 -101.75 -8.15
N LEU A 14 -20.17 -101.90 -7.36
CA LEU A 14 -21.09 -100.80 -7.08
C LEU A 14 -20.46 -99.67 -6.27
N VAL A 15 -19.59 -100.04 -5.31
CA VAL A 15 -18.86 -99.05 -4.52
C VAL A 15 -17.86 -98.27 -5.36
N VAL A 16 -17.14 -98.99 -6.25
CA VAL A 16 -16.23 -98.34 -7.18
C VAL A 16 -16.95 -97.44 -8.20
N ALA A 17 -18.05 -97.92 -8.77
CA ALA A 17 -18.87 -97.16 -9.70
C ALA A 17 -19.48 -95.90 -9.03
N GLY A 18 -19.93 -96.06 -7.78
CA GLY A 18 -20.48 -94.93 -6.96
C GLY A 18 -19.37 -93.90 -6.63
N GLY A 19 -18.15 -94.38 -6.33
CA GLY A 19 -17.01 -93.53 -6.05
C GLY A 19 -16.62 -92.72 -7.26
N ILE A 20 -16.56 -93.37 -8.44
CA ILE A 20 -16.20 -92.69 -9.68
C ILE A 20 -17.29 -91.65 -10.05
N TRP A 21 -18.58 -91.98 -9.89
CA TRP A 21 -19.70 -91.07 -10.14
C TRP A 21 -19.69 -89.88 -9.18
N PHE A 22 -19.32 -90.08 -7.91
CA PHE A 22 -19.21 -89.02 -6.94
C PHE A 22 -18.02 -88.10 -7.23
N PHE A 23 -16.88 -88.64 -7.73
CA PHE A 23 -15.70 -87.87 -8.04
C PHE A 23 -15.80 -87.09 -9.39
N THR A 24 -16.52 -87.63 -10.37
CA THR A 24 -16.72 -86.97 -11.67
C THR A 24 -17.89 -85.98 -11.67
N GLY A 25 -18.84 -86.12 -10.69
CA GLY A 25 -19.98 -85.21 -10.55
C GLY A 25 -19.68 -83.81 -10.03
N LYS A 26 -18.45 -83.59 -9.53
CA LYS A 26 -18.02 -82.29 -9.00
C LYS A 26 -17.11 -81.54 -9.93
N THR A 27 -17.37 -81.51 -11.23
CA THR A 27 -16.78 -80.49 -12.11
C THR A 27 -17.64 -79.22 -11.97
N SER A 28 -17.25 -78.42 -11.02
CA SER A 28 -17.70 -77.01 -10.94
C SER A 28 -17.36 -76.32 -12.24
N LYS A 29 -18.33 -76.12 -13.10
CA LYS A 29 -18.22 -75.21 -14.21
C LYS A 29 -18.03 -73.82 -13.62
N GLY A 30 -16.78 -73.40 -13.49
CA GLY A 30 -16.47 -72.01 -13.24
C GLY A 30 -16.97 -71.16 -14.41
N GLY A 31 -18.24 -70.79 -14.36
CA GLY A 31 -18.82 -69.86 -15.25
C GLY A 31 -18.15 -68.53 -15.04
N ILE A 32 -17.50 -68.00 -16.10
CA ILE A 32 -17.03 -66.62 -16.10
C ILE A 32 -18.30 -65.73 -15.86
N ARG A 33 -18.36 -65.13 -14.69
CA ARG A 33 -19.36 -64.09 -14.41
C ARG A 33 -18.97 -62.85 -15.18
N LEU A 34 -19.56 -62.64 -16.32
CA LEU A 34 -19.48 -61.40 -17.05
C LEU A 34 -20.37 -60.38 -16.31
N GLU A 35 -19.73 -59.48 -15.61
CA GLU A 35 -20.37 -58.31 -15.02
C GLU A 35 -20.48 -57.25 -16.15
N THR A 36 -21.64 -57.07 -16.70
CA THR A 36 -21.90 -56.06 -17.73
C THR A 36 -22.32 -54.76 -17.05
N ALA A 37 -21.49 -53.75 -17.15
CA ALA A 37 -21.87 -52.40 -16.78
C ALA A 37 -22.48 -51.67 -18.00
N LYS A 38 -23.58 -51.03 -17.78
CA LYS A 38 -24.23 -50.24 -18.83
C LYS A 38 -23.42 -48.98 -19.06
N VAL A 39 -22.88 -48.79 -20.24
CA VAL A 39 -22.11 -47.59 -20.61
C VAL A 39 -23.07 -46.39 -20.60
N GLY A 40 -22.88 -45.49 -19.67
CA GLY A 40 -23.59 -44.22 -19.59
C GLY A 40 -22.62 -43.05 -19.90
N ARG A 41 -23.17 -41.96 -20.42
CA ARG A 41 -22.42 -40.69 -20.52
C ARG A 41 -22.46 -40.03 -19.14
N SER A 42 -21.31 -39.79 -18.54
CA SER A 42 -21.14 -39.05 -17.31
C SER A 42 -20.27 -37.83 -17.59
N SER A 43 -20.65 -36.71 -17.02
CA SER A 43 -19.78 -35.51 -17.04
C SER A 43 -18.83 -35.58 -15.87
N ILE A 44 -17.55 -35.46 -16.14
CA ILE A 44 -16.52 -35.29 -15.11
C ILE A 44 -16.26 -33.79 -14.99
N SER A 45 -16.61 -33.19 -13.86
CA SER A 45 -16.25 -31.82 -13.56
C SER A 45 -15.01 -31.84 -12.64
N ASN A 46 -13.92 -31.30 -13.09
CA ASN A 46 -12.76 -31.04 -12.27
C ASN A 46 -12.83 -29.59 -11.80
N THR A 47 -13.05 -29.39 -10.50
CA THR A 47 -13.10 -28.06 -9.90
C THR A 47 -11.71 -27.74 -9.37
N VAL A 48 -11.04 -26.78 -9.96
CA VAL A 48 -9.78 -26.23 -9.47
C VAL A 48 -10.12 -24.98 -8.63
N THR A 49 -9.84 -25.03 -7.34
CA THR A 49 -9.92 -23.87 -6.45
C THR A 49 -8.54 -23.25 -6.34
N ALA A 50 -8.43 -21.97 -6.71
CA ALA A 50 -7.23 -21.18 -6.47
C ALA A 50 -7.55 -20.09 -5.45
N THR A 51 -6.66 -19.88 -4.48
CA THR A 51 -6.70 -18.76 -3.54
C THR A 51 -5.65 -17.76 -3.98
N GLY A 52 -6.03 -16.48 -4.04
CA GLY A 52 -5.13 -15.38 -4.37
C GLY A 52 -5.44 -14.17 -3.50
N THR A 53 -4.45 -13.36 -3.22
CA THR A 53 -4.60 -12.03 -2.62
C THR A 53 -4.86 -11.00 -3.72
N VAL A 54 -5.82 -10.11 -3.49
CA VAL A 54 -6.07 -8.98 -4.38
C VAL A 54 -5.20 -7.83 -3.88
N GLU A 55 -4.23 -7.43 -4.69
CA GLU A 55 -3.37 -6.29 -4.40
C GLU A 55 -3.71 -5.14 -5.35
N PRO A 56 -3.68 -3.89 -4.88
CA PRO A 56 -3.88 -2.74 -5.75
C PRO A 56 -2.70 -2.61 -6.74
N VAL A 57 -2.98 -2.20 -7.97
CA VAL A 57 -1.94 -1.97 -8.98
C VAL A 57 -1.07 -0.77 -8.64
N THR A 58 -1.65 0.22 -7.98
CA THR A 58 -0.95 1.43 -7.53
C THR A 58 -1.42 1.76 -6.13
N GLU A 59 -0.49 1.85 -5.19
CA GLU A 59 -0.73 2.39 -3.86
C GLU A 59 0.22 3.54 -3.58
N VAL A 60 -0.25 4.52 -2.81
CA VAL A 60 0.54 5.68 -2.40
C VAL A 60 0.45 5.83 -0.90
N GLU A 61 1.61 5.86 -0.27
CA GLU A 61 1.74 6.17 1.14
C GLU A 61 1.71 7.69 1.34
N VAL A 62 0.80 8.15 2.17
CA VAL A 62 0.65 9.55 2.55
C VAL A 62 1.20 9.75 3.95
N GLY A 63 2.18 10.61 4.08
CA GLY A 63 2.83 10.95 5.34
C GLY A 63 2.90 12.45 5.57
N THR A 64 3.58 12.86 6.64
CA THR A 64 3.87 14.25 6.95
C THR A 64 5.37 14.49 7.10
N GLN A 65 5.82 15.71 6.79
CA GLN A 65 7.20 16.15 6.99
C GLN A 65 7.37 17.03 8.24
N VAL A 66 6.28 17.26 8.99
CA VAL A 66 6.30 18.03 10.23
C VAL A 66 5.88 17.15 11.40
N SER A 67 6.48 17.40 12.56
CA SER A 67 6.11 16.73 13.80
C SER A 67 4.99 17.50 14.50
N GLY A 68 4.04 16.79 15.09
CA GLY A 68 2.94 17.41 15.81
C GLY A 68 1.91 16.38 16.26
N ILE A 69 0.79 16.86 16.75
CA ILE A 69 -0.34 16.03 17.18
C ILE A 69 -1.39 16.04 16.06
N ILE A 70 -1.99 14.91 15.77
CA ILE A 70 -3.15 14.82 14.86
C ILE A 70 -4.35 15.45 15.58
N ASP A 71 -4.88 16.54 15.04
CA ASP A 71 -6.05 17.24 15.59
C ASP A 71 -7.34 16.56 15.17
N LYS A 72 -7.50 16.31 13.84
CA LYS A 72 -8.71 15.70 13.26
C LYS A 72 -8.38 14.78 12.11
N LEU A 73 -9.21 13.73 12.00
CA LEU A 73 -9.24 12.82 10.86
C LEU A 73 -10.55 13.03 10.09
N TYR A 74 -10.45 13.15 8.77
CA TYR A 74 -11.60 13.37 7.86
C TYR A 74 -11.84 12.18 6.93
N ALA A 75 -10.94 11.19 6.93
CA ALA A 75 -11.07 9.94 6.18
C ALA A 75 -10.71 8.76 7.07
N ASP A 76 -11.45 7.67 6.92
CA ASP A 76 -11.24 6.42 7.63
C ASP A 76 -10.96 5.27 6.65
N TYR A 77 -10.67 4.09 7.21
CA TYR A 77 -10.49 2.87 6.44
C TYR A 77 -11.69 2.61 5.52
N ASN A 78 -11.42 2.26 4.26
CA ASN A 78 -12.38 2.01 3.20
C ASN A 78 -13.15 3.24 2.68
N ASP A 79 -12.76 4.45 3.04
CA ASP A 79 -13.34 5.66 2.49
C ASP A 79 -12.79 5.96 1.08
N VAL A 80 -13.67 6.46 0.21
CA VAL A 80 -13.30 6.93 -1.12
C VAL A 80 -12.86 8.39 -1.04
N VAL A 81 -11.64 8.66 -1.45
CA VAL A 81 -11.05 10.00 -1.42
C VAL A 81 -10.67 10.47 -2.83
N LYS A 82 -10.70 11.78 -3.03
CA LYS A 82 -10.28 12.43 -4.28
C LYS A 82 -8.94 13.12 -4.11
N ALA A 83 -8.20 13.25 -5.21
CA ALA A 83 -6.97 14.03 -5.23
C ALA A 83 -7.21 15.47 -4.73
N GLY A 84 -6.38 15.92 -3.78
CA GLY A 84 -6.54 17.21 -3.10
C GLY A 84 -7.57 17.25 -1.97
N GLN A 85 -8.30 16.16 -1.71
CA GLN A 85 -9.23 16.08 -0.58
C GLN A 85 -8.48 16.05 0.74
N LEU A 86 -8.94 16.85 1.71
CA LEU A 86 -8.41 16.83 3.10
C LEU A 86 -8.75 15.50 3.75
N ILE A 87 -7.73 14.81 4.26
CA ILE A 87 -7.86 13.51 4.93
C ILE A 87 -7.47 13.56 6.41
N ALA A 88 -6.55 14.45 6.79
CA ALA A 88 -6.21 14.70 8.19
C ALA A 88 -5.68 16.12 8.37
N GLU A 89 -5.75 16.60 9.59
CA GLU A 89 -5.23 17.90 10.01
C GLU A 89 -4.46 17.75 11.32
N MET A 90 -3.27 18.36 11.38
CA MET A 90 -2.45 18.43 12.59
C MET A 90 -2.76 19.70 13.36
N ASP A 91 -2.45 19.72 14.66
CA ASP A 91 -2.51 20.94 15.47
C ASP A 91 -1.58 22.02 14.89
N LYS A 92 -2.18 23.14 14.50
CA LYS A 92 -1.51 24.27 13.84
C LYS A 92 -1.20 25.43 14.79
N VAL A 93 -1.50 25.31 16.08
CA VAL A 93 -1.34 26.43 17.05
C VAL A 93 0.09 26.93 17.04
N ASN A 94 1.06 26.05 17.22
CA ASN A 94 2.48 26.40 17.24
C ASN A 94 2.98 26.89 15.88
N LEU A 95 2.54 26.24 14.78
CA LEU A 95 2.94 26.61 13.41
C LEU A 95 2.40 28.00 13.03
N LYS A 96 1.17 28.34 13.44
CA LYS A 96 0.61 29.68 13.24
C LYS A 96 1.35 30.76 14.06
N ALA A 97 1.78 30.43 15.30
CA ALA A 97 2.58 31.34 16.10
C ALA A 97 3.97 31.59 15.47
N GLU A 98 4.59 30.52 14.93
CA GLU A 98 5.86 30.63 14.20
C GLU A 98 5.71 31.45 12.91
N LEU A 99 4.60 31.27 12.17
CA LEU A 99 4.27 32.08 11.01
C LEU A 99 4.15 33.56 11.37
N ALA A 100 3.37 33.89 12.39
CA ALA A 100 3.21 35.28 12.85
C ALA A 100 4.55 35.93 13.26
N SER A 101 5.44 35.16 13.91
CA SER A 101 6.79 35.62 14.22
C SER A 101 7.65 35.89 12.98
N ALA A 102 7.60 34.98 11.99
CA ALA A 102 8.32 35.12 10.73
C ALA A 102 7.78 36.32 9.91
N GLU A 103 6.46 36.53 9.89
CA GLU A 103 5.84 37.70 9.27
C GLU A 103 6.31 39.01 9.89
N ALA A 104 6.35 39.10 11.24
CA ALA A 104 6.84 40.27 11.94
C ALA A 104 8.33 40.55 11.63
N GLN A 105 9.14 39.50 11.62
CA GLN A 105 10.57 39.62 11.30
C GLN A 105 10.80 40.06 9.83
N LEU A 106 10.01 39.52 8.91
CA LEU A 106 10.03 39.93 7.49
C LEU A 106 9.62 41.40 7.33
N ALA A 107 8.54 41.83 8.00
CA ALA A 107 8.08 43.21 7.97
C ALA A 107 9.15 44.19 8.53
N SER A 108 9.83 43.81 9.60
CA SER A 108 10.92 44.61 10.18
C SER A 108 12.09 44.74 9.19
N SER A 109 12.57 43.61 8.63
CA SER A 109 13.69 43.64 7.67
C SER A 109 13.34 44.35 6.35
N LYS A 110 12.08 44.26 5.91
CA LYS A 110 11.56 44.99 4.78
C LYS A 110 11.62 46.51 4.99
N SER A 111 11.18 46.97 6.16
CA SER A 111 11.22 48.40 6.51
C SER A 111 12.64 48.94 6.55
N GLU A 112 13.60 48.17 7.11
CA GLU A 112 15.01 48.52 7.12
C GLU A 112 15.60 48.56 5.69
N PHE A 113 15.28 47.55 4.88
CA PHE A 113 15.70 47.51 3.48
C PHE A 113 15.19 48.72 2.69
N GLU A 114 13.91 49.07 2.80
CA GLU A 114 13.31 50.23 2.13
C GLU A 114 13.95 51.55 2.59
N TYR A 115 14.26 51.67 3.87
CA TYR A 115 14.98 52.83 4.39
C TYR A 115 16.40 52.95 3.80
N GLN A 116 17.17 51.88 3.82
CA GLN A 116 18.53 51.85 3.29
C GLN A 116 18.56 52.04 1.77
N GLN A 117 17.57 51.51 1.06
CA GLN A 117 17.41 51.71 -0.38
C GLN A 117 17.21 53.18 -0.73
N LYS A 118 16.35 53.88 0.01
CA LYS A 118 16.14 55.32 -0.19
C LYS A 118 17.37 56.13 0.16
N ASN A 119 18.11 55.72 1.20
CA ASN A 119 19.36 56.37 1.63
C ASN A 119 20.47 56.19 0.58
N TYR A 120 20.67 54.97 0.10
CA TYR A 120 21.59 54.65 -0.96
C TYR A 120 21.26 55.44 -2.24
N ALA A 121 20.01 55.47 -2.67
CA ALA A 121 19.62 56.22 -3.86
C ALA A 121 19.93 57.73 -3.75
N ARG A 122 19.69 58.30 -2.56
CA ARG A 122 20.01 59.70 -2.28
C ARG A 122 21.53 59.93 -2.31
N ASN A 123 22.28 59.08 -1.59
CA ASN A 123 23.74 59.23 -1.52
C ASN A 123 24.42 59.01 -2.88
N LYS A 124 23.88 58.13 -3.71
CA LYS A 124 24.36 57.97 -5.09
C LYS A 124 24.27 59.25 -5.90
N ILE A 125 23.16 60.00 -5.83
CA ILE A 125 22.99 61.28 -6.52
C ILE A 125 23.95 62.35 -5.96
N LEU A 126 24.15 62.35 -4.65
CA LEU A 126 25.08 63.28 -4.00
C LEU A 126 26.56 62.98 -4.38
N PHE A 127 26.91 61.74 -4.46
CA PHE A 127 28.23 61.28 -4.89
C PHE A 127 28.51 61.64 -6.35
N GLU A 128 27.59 61.44 -7.26
CA GLU A 128 27.66 61.83 -8.67
C GLU A 128 27.90 63.33 -8.79
N LYS A 129 27.34 64.14 -7.88
CA LYS A 129 27.53 65.58 -7.79
C LYS A 129 28.78 66.01 -7.01
N LYS A 130 29.57 65.04 -6.51
CA LYS A 130 30.77 65.28 -5.68
C LYS A 130 30.45 66.02 -4.36
N LEU A 131 29.30 65.79 -3.78
CA LEU A 131 28.85 66.46 -2.55
C LEU A 131 29.08 65.63 -1.29
N ILE A 132 29.50 64.37 -1.42
CA ILE A 132 29.86 63.46 -0.30
C ILE A 132 31.19 62.79 -0.60
N SER A 133 31.82 62.23 0.45
CA SER A 133 33.10 61.50 0.34
C SER A 133 32.91 60.11 -0.26
N ASP A 134 33.98 59.49 -0.78
CA ASP A 134 34.00 58.11 -1.23
C ASP A 134 33.63 57.15 -0.09
N SER A 135 34.12 57.39 1.13
CA SER A 135 33.86 56.61 2.31
C SER A 135 32.38 56.64 2.74
N ASP A 136 31.70 57.78 2.60
CA ASP A 136 30.26 57.88 2.92
C ASP A 136 29.42 57.13 1.91
N TYR A 137 29.81 57.18 0.63
CA TYR A 137 29.12 56.41 -0.42
C TYR A 137 29.34 54.91 -0.24
N GLU A 138 30.54 54.44 0.04
CA GLU A 138 30.86 53.06 0.32
C GLU A 138 30.08 52.52 1.54
N THR A 139 30.01 53.31 2.61
CA THR A 139 29.22 52.99 3.81
C THR A 139 27.73 52.83 3.49
N SER A 140 27.21 53.73 2.68
CA SER A 140 25.80 53.67 2.24
C SER A 140 25.51 52.42 1.39
N THR A 141 26.47 52.08 0.48
CA THR A 141 26.38 50.90 -0.36
C THR A 141 26.40 49.63 0.51
N TYR A 142 27.35 49.52 1.44
CA TYR A 142 27.45 48.41 2.38
C TYR A 142 26.16 48.23 3.19
N ASN A 143 25.62 49.31 3.75
CA ASN A 143 24.40 49.25 4.53
C ASN A 143 23.18 48.78 3.73
N TYR A 144 23.05 49.24 2.48
CA TYR A 144 22.04 48.81 1.54
C TYR A 144 22.13 47.31 1.22
N GLU A 145 23.35 46.84 0.86
CA GLU A 145 23.58 45.43 0.55
C GLU A 145 23.33 44.53 1.75
N LYS A 146 23.75 44.96 2.95
CA LYS A 146 23.49 44.25 4.21
C LYS A 146 22.00 44.15 4.51
N ALA A 147 21.25 45.25 4.36
CA ALA A 147 19.79 45.24 4.62
C ALA A 147 19.07 44.41 3.56
N LYS A 148 19.49 44.44 2.31
CA LYS A 148 18.97 43.59 1.24
C LYS A 148 19.17 42.11 1.55
N ALA A 149 20.37 41.71 1.94
CA ALA A 149 20.64 40.30 2.31
C ALA A 149 19.81 39.83 3.50
N ALA A 150 19.62 40.69 4.52
CA ALA A 150 18.78 40.38 5.66
C ALA A 150 17.29 40.20 5.29
N TYR A 151 16.78 41.04 4.40
CA TYR A 151 15.42 40.92 3.86
C TYR A 151 15.25 39.61 3.07
N GLU A 152 16.16 39.27 2.17
CA GLU A 152 16.14 38.06 1.37
C GLU A 152 16.21 36.80 2.28
N GLN A 153 17.03 36.82 3.33
CA GLN A 153 17.12 35.76 4.32
C GLN A 153 15.80 35.55 5.06
N ASN A 154 15.15 36.62 5.52
CA ASN A 154 13.87 36.52 6.22
C ASN A 154 12.72 36.08 5.28
N GLN A 155 12.78 36.49 4.00
CA GLN A 155 11.85 36.03 2.98
C GLN A 155 11.97 34.51 2.77
N ALA A 156 13.19 33.99 2.69
CA ALA A 156 13.42 32.53 2.59
C ALA A 156 12.96 31.78 3.84
N ALA A 157 13.18 32.35 5.05
CA ALA A 157 12.68 31.79 6.31
C ALA A 157 11.16 31.71 6.34
N MET A 158 10.47 32.75 5.88
CA MET A 158 9.00 32.77 5.78
C MET A 158 8.47 31.69 4.84
N VAL A 159 9.10 31.49 3.68
CA VAL A 159 8.72 30.42 2.74
C VAL A 159 8.80 29.05 3.43
N LYS A 160 9.85 28.81 4.22
CA LYS A 160 10.00 27.56 4.98
C LYS A 160 8.87 27.36 5.99
N VAL A 161 8.54 28.40 6.77
CA VAL A 161 7.47 28.32 7.78
C VAL A 161 6.10 28.09 7.14
N ASN A 162 5.83 28.78 6.03
CA ASN A 162 4.60 28.56 5.27
C ASN A 162 4.49 27.12 4.76
N ARG A 163 5.58 26.56 4.25
CA ARG A 163 5.60 25.16 3.79
C ARG A 163 5.32 24.18 4.94
N ASN A 164 5.87 24.42 6.12
CA ASN A 164 5.59 23.62 7.30
C ASN A 164 4.10 23.65 7.67
N LEU A 165 3.46 24.83 7.55
CA LEU A 165 2.03 24.97 7.78
C LEU A 165 1.18 24.24 6.73
N GLU A 166 1.62 24.20 5.47
CA GLU A 166 0.98 23.40 4.41
C GLU A 166 1.09 21.90 4.74
N TYR A 167 2.25 21.41 5.17
CA TYR A 167 2.46 20.01 5.54
C TYR A 167 1.64 19.55 6.75
N ALA A 168 1.18 20.48 7.59
CA ALA A 168 0.25 20.17 8.67
C ALA A 168 -1.20 19.92 8.19
N THR A 169 -1.46 20.13 6.90
CA THR A 169 -2.73 19.84 6.25
C THR A 169 -2.52 18.68 5.29
N ILE A 170 -2.98 17.51 5.65
CA ILE A 170 -2.69 16.27 4.92
C ILE A 170 -3.82 16.03 3.94
N THR A 171 -3.48 16.01 2.65
CA THR A 171 -4.42 15.80 1.54
C THR A 171 -4.07 14.54 0.76
N SER A 172 -5.06 13.92 0.14
CA SER A 172 -4.84 12.79 -0.75
C SER A 172 -4.13 13.24 -2.03
N PRO A 173 -3.03 12.58 -2.44
CA PRO A 173 -2.34 12.90 -3.70
C PRO A 173 -3.04 12.31 -4.93
N ILE A 174 -3.91 11.31 -4.76
CA ILE A 174 -4.57 10.58 -5.84
C ILE A 174 -6.06 10.35 -5.53
N ASP A 175 -6.83 10.04 -6.57
CA ASP A 175 -8.17 9.47 -6.40
C ASP A 175 -8.06 8.00 -6.03
N GLY A 176 -8.73 7.58 -4.96
CA GLY A 176 -8.59 6.20 -4.51
C GLY A 176 -9.43 5.85 -3.30
N VAL A 177 -9.12 4.69 -2.72
CA VAL A 177 -9.72 4.19 -1.47
C VAL A 177 -8.62 4.07 -0.42
N VAL A 178 -8.92 4.50 0.79
CA VAL A 178 -8.02 4.34 1.95
C VAL A 178 -7.97 2.86 2.34
N ILE A 179 -6.83 2.21 2.12
CA ILE A 179 -6.63 0.78 2.47
C ILE A 179 -5.99 0.58 3.84
N ASN A 180 -5.35 1.61 4.38
CA ASN A 180 -4.80 1.57 5.73
C ASN A 180 -4.77 2.98 6.33
N ARG A 181 -5.10 3.06 7.63
CA ARG A 181 -4.95 4.24 8.48
C ARG A 181 -4.07 3.84 9.67
N ALA A 182 -2.87 4.42 9.72
CA ALA A 182 -1.85 4.09 10.71
C ALA A 182 -1.81 5.06 11.90
N VAL A 183 -2.74 6.02 11.96
CA VAL A 183 -2.77 7.09 12.99
C VAL A 183 -4.16 7.31 13.56
N GLU A 184 -4.21 7.81 14.79
CA GLU A 184 -5.43 8.14 15.53
C GLU A 184 -5.49 9.63 15.89
N GLU A 185 -6.70 10.17 16.14
CA GLU A 185 -6.86 11.52 16.67
C GLU A 185 -6.19 11.65 18.06
N GLY A 186 -5.48 12.74 18.26
CA GLY A 186 -4.69 12.98 19.46
C GLY A 186 -3.33 12.28 19.48
N GLN A 187 -2.99 11.47 18.48
CA GLN A 187 -1.69 10.81 18.39
C GLN A 187 -0.58 11.80 18.03
N THR A 188 0.56 11.70 18.70
CA THR A 188 1.76 12.47 18.37
C THR A 188 2.54 11.75 17.25
N VAL A 189 2.80 12.46 16.19
CA VAL A 189 3.60 12.01 15.05
C VAL A 189 4.93 12.78 15.04
N ALA A 190 6.04 12.05 14.91
CA ALA A 190 7.37 12.62 14.81
C ALA A 190 7.94 12.37 13.41
N ALA A 191 8.12 13.43 12.63
CA ALA A 191 8.84 13.40 11.37
C ALA A 191 10.34 13.49 11.68
N GLY A 192 11.03 12.33 11.63
CA GLY A 192 12.46 12.21 11.91
C GLY A 192 13.24 11.78 10.67
N PHE A 193 14.06 10.73 10.82
CA PHE A 193 14.85 10.18 9.71
C PHE A 193 14.00 9.46 8.65
N GLU A 194 12.83 8.96 9.04
CA GLU A 194 11.86 8.37 8.12
C GLU A 194 10.54 9.14 8.20
N THR A 195 9.90 9.34 7.06
CA THR A 195 8.58 9.96 6.99
C THR A 195 7.55 8.93 7.49
N PRO A 196 6.85 9.20 8.59
CA PRO A 196 5.84 8.26 9.08
C PRO A 196 4.67 8.18 8.09
N THR A 197 4.30 6.97 7.70
CA THR A 197 3.10 6.71 6.90
C THR A 197 1.87 6.91 7.78
N LEU A 198 0.98 7.81 7.37
CA LEU A 198 -0.29 8.10 8.06
C LEU A 198 -1.45 7.35 7.41
N PHE A 199 -1.49 7.34 6.08
CA PHE A 199 -2.49 6.65 5.27
C PHE A 199 -1.83 5.93 4.12
N THR A 200 -2.44 4.82 3.69
CA THR A 200 -2.13 4.17 2.43
C THR A 200 -3.38 4.21 1.56
N ILE A 201 -3.26 4.79 0.37
CA ILE A 201 -4.37 4.99 -0.56
C ILE A 201 -4.10 4.16 -1.81
N ALA A 202 -5.06 3.29 -2.16
CA ALA A 202 -5.04 2.54 -3.41
C ALA A 202 -5.79 3.30 -4.49
N ALA A 203 -5.16 3.50 -5.64
CA ALA A 203 -5.86 4.02 -6.79
C ALA A 203 -6.96 3.05 -7.23
N VAL A 204 -8.19 3.56 -7.44
CA VAL A 204 -9.28 2.79 -8.04
C VAL A 204 -8.99 2.63 -9.53
N SER A 205 -7.99 1.84 -9.85
CA SER A 205 -7.79 1.31 -11.20
C SER A 205 -8.47 -0.05 -11.25
N TYR A 206 -9.31 -0.28 -12.25
CA TYR A 206 -10.06 -1.50 -12.43
C TYR A 206 -9.20 -2.73 -12.10
N THR A 207 -9.60 -3.49 -11.10
CA THR A 207 -8.91 -4.71 -10.66
C THR A 207 -8.92 -5.73 -11.78
N HIS A 208 -7.83 -5.87 -12.51
CA HIS A 208 -7.58 -7.04 -13.31
C HIS A 208 -7.09 -8.14 -12.37
N LEU A 209 -7.97 -9.10 -12.07
CA LEU A 209 -7.57 -10.38 -11.50
C LEU A 209 -6.63 -11.05 -12.51
N ARG A 210 -5.33 -10.98 -12.31
CA ARG A 210 -4.39 -11.87 -12.98
C ARG A 210 -4.54 -13.25 -12.33
N ALA A 211 -5.37 -14.10 -12.93
CA ALA A 211 -5.26 -15.53 -12.69
C ALA A 211 -3.88 -15.96 -13.22
N HIS A 212 -3.03 -16.45 -12.36
CA HIS A 212 -1.82 -17.13 -12.78
C HIS A 212 -2.26 -18.47 -13.30
N GLU A 213 -2.35 -18.61 -14.63
CA GLU A 213 -2.46 -19.92 -15.25
C GLU A 213 -1.16 -20.66 -14.97
N THR A 214 -1.20 -21.59 -14.03
CA THR A 214 -0.18 -22.61 -13.91
C THR A 214 -0.42 -23.60 -15.03
N ASP A 215 0.35 -23.47 -16.11
CA ASP A 215 0.52 -24.53 -17.09
C ASP A 215 1.00 -25.77 -16.35
N SER A 216 0.08 -26.69 -16.13
CA SER A 216 0.43 -28.04 -15.71
C SER A 216 0.59 -28.92 -16.97
N TYR A 217 1.83 -29.26 -17.26
CA TYR A 217 2.15 -30.37 -18.15
C TYR A 217 1.68 -31.70 -17.57
#